data_dee9023538abffb943767907404d4192
#
_entry.id   dee9023538abffb943767907404d4192
#
_cell.length_a   1.000
_cell.length_b   1.000
_cell.length_c   1.000
_cell.angle_alpha   90.00
_cell.angle_beta   90.00
_cell.angle_gamma   90.00
#
_symmetry.space_group_name_H-M   'P 1'
#
loop_
_entity.id
_entity.type
_entity.pdbx_description
1 polymer ?
#
loop_
_entity_poly.entity_id
_entity_poly.type
_entity_poly.pdbx_seq_one_letter_code
_entity_poly.pdbx_strand_id
1 'polypeptide(L)'
;MIYQLENKMWQSAKDGDKTEFAKLVSADAVMVCGGYRCTGAEYAELVSDFGISDFEITGFEIVHETDKTVQVHYIVKTTADVPENADLAGTFHVTSTWKNLNGEWVLVFNMDSRVL
;
A
#
# COMPACT_ATOMS: atom_id res chain seq x y z
N MET A 1 -8.84 -11.04 6.55
CA MET A 1 -9.49 -9.71 6.44
C MET A 1 -8.51 -8.62 6.04
N ILE A 2 -7.40 -8.45 6.76
CA ILE A 2 -6.38 -7.43 6.38
C ILE A 2 -5.73 -7.76 5.04
N TYR A 3 -5.51 -9.05 4.75
CA TYR A 3 -5.00 -9.46 3.45
C TYR A 3 -5.87 -8.95 2.31
N GLN A 4 -7.20 -9.04 2.44
CA GLN A 4 -8.13 -8.54 1.43
C GLN A 4 -8.06 -7.01 1.32
N LEU A 5 -7.85 -6.30 2.42
CA LEU A 5 -7.71 -4.85 2.39
C LEU A 5 -6.42 -4.43 1.70
N GLU A 6 -5.31 -5.13 1.94
CA GLU A 6 -4.06 -4.90 1.21
C GLU A 6 -4.24 -5.12 -0.29
N ASN A 7 -4.92 -6.20 -0.67
CA ASN A 7 -5.22 -6.46 -2.08
C ASN A 7 -6.07 -5.37 -2.71
N LYS A 8 -7.08 -4.89 -2.00
CA LYS A 8 -7.93 -3.79 -2.49
C LYS A 8 -7.12 -2.51 -2.69
N MET A 9 -6.19 -2.23 -1.75
CA MET A 9 -5.33 -1.06 -1.87
C MET A 9 -4.44 -1.15 -3.12
N TRP A 10 -3.77 -2.28 -3.34
CA TRP A 10 -2.96 -2.49 -4.53
C TRP A 10 -3.80 -2.49 -5.80
N GLN A 11 -5.01 -3.06 -5.76
CA GLN A 11 -5.91 -3.05 -6.91
C GLN A 11 -6.33 -1.63 -7.28
N SER A 12 -6.64 -0.79 -6.27
CA SER A 12 -6.98 0.60 -6.52
C SER A 12 -5.81 1.38 -7.10
N ALA A 13 -4.58 1.07 -6.66
CA ALA A 13 -3.37 1.67 -7.23
C ALA A 13 -3.18 1.23 -8.69
N LYS A 14 -3.39 -0.05 -8.98
CA LYS A 14 -3.30 -0.58 -10.34
C LYS A 14 -4.33 0.08 -11.26
N ASP A 15 -5.56 0.25 -10.77
CA ASP A 15 -6.65 0.83 -11.52
C ASP A 15 -6.56 2.36 -11.63
N GLY A 16 -5.65 2.98 -10.89
CA GLY A 16 -5.56 4.43 -10.80
C GLY A 16 -6.77 5.06 -10.13
N ASP A 17 -7.43 4.33 -9.25
CA ASP A 17 -8.68 4.76 -8.60
C ASP A 17 -8.40 5.46 -7.29
N LYS A 18 -8.22 6.77 -7.36
CA LYS A 18 -7.91 7.62 -6.18
C LYS A 18 -9.01 7.57 -5.13
N THR A 19 -10.26 7.50 -5.55
CA THR A 19 -11.40 7.51 -4.65
C THR A 19 -11.42 6.25 -3.80
N GLU A 20 -11.25 5.09 -4.42
CA GLU A 20 -11.21 3.81 -3.70
C GLU A 20 -10.00 3.72 -2.79
N PHE A 21 -8.84 4.18 -3.26
CA PHE A 21 -7.62 4.23 -2.45
C PHE A 21 -7.84 5.08 -1.19
N ALA A 22 -8.45 6.25 -1.34
CA ALA A 22 -8.70 7.17 -0.22
C ALA A 22 -9.66 6.61 0.83
N LYS A 23 -10.52 5.66 0.46
CA LYS A 23 -11.39 5.00 1.43
C LYS A 23 -10.64 4.04 2.34
N LEU A 24 -9.52 3.51 1.87
CA LEU A 24 -8.75 2.50 2.60
C LEU A 24 -7.61 3.11 3.42
N VAL A 25 -7.11 4.28 3.02
CA VAL A 25 -5.92 4.92 3.58
C VAL A 25 -6.32 6.22 4.25
N SER A 26 -5.95 6.37 5.52
CA SER A 26 -6.21 7.61 6.25
C SER A 26 -5.51 8.79 5.57
N ALA A 27 -6.16 9.96 5.54
CA ALA A 27 -5.59 11.16 4.92
C ALA A 27 -4.25 11.56 5.54
N ASP A 28 -4.10 11.34 6.86
CA ASP A 28 -2.87 11.65 7.60
C ASP A 28 -2.00 10.41 7.85
N ALA A 29 -2.26 9.30 7.16
CA ALA A 29 -1.36 8.16 7.19
C ALA A 29 0.05 8.57 6.78
N VAL A 30 1.06 7.90 7.34
CA VAL A 30 2.45 8.10 6.93
C VAL A 30 2.79 7.04 5.89
N MET A 31 3.18 7.50 4.71
CA MET A 31 3.55 6.66 3.57
C MET A 31 5.04 6.89 3.28
N VAL A 32 5.84 5.82 3.38
CA VAL A 32 7.28 5.89 3.09
C VAL A 32 7.53 4.93 1.93
N CYS A 33 7.51 5.45 0.73
CA CYS A 33 7.58 4.64 -0.47
C CYS A 33 8.60 5.21 -1.44
N GLY A 34 9.44 4.34 -1.99
CA GLY A 34 10.48 4.74 -2.93
C GLY A 34 11.50 5.70 -2.34
N GLY A 35 11.69 5.66 -1.02
CA GLY A 35 12.62 6.55 -0.32
C GLY A 35 12.04 7.92 0.04
N TYR A 36 10.76 8.16 -0.25
CA TYR A 36 10.10 9.43 0.04
C TYR A 36 9.00 9.24 1.10
N ARG A 37 8.82 10.26 1.94
CA ARG A 37 7.73 10.28 2.91
C ARG A 37 6.67 11.27 2.47
N CYS A 38 5.40 10.83 2.47
CA CYS A 38 4.25 11.71 2.23
C CYS A 38 3.07 11.26 3.09
N THR A 39 1.99 12.04 3.05
CA THR A 39 0.76 11.66 3.74
C THR A 39 -0.09 10.75 2.86
N GLY A 40 -1.08 10.07 3.46
CA GLY A 40 -2.03 9.27 2.72
C GLY A 40 -2.78 10.08 1.67
N ALA A 41 -3.17 11.32 2.01
CA ALA A 41 -3.85 12.21 1.07
C ALA A 41 -2.96 12.57 -0.13
N GLU A 42 -1.70 12.88 0.13
CA GLU A 42 -0.73 13.18 -0.94
C GLU A 42 -0.50 11.96 -1.83
N TYR A 43 -0.36 10.79 -1.21
CA TYR A 43 -0.14 9.55 -1.95
C TYR A 43 -1.34 9.20 -2.84
N ALA A 44 -2.56 9.40 -2.34
CA ALA A 44 -3.78 9.14 -3.10
C ALA A 44 -3.82 9.95 -4.40
N GLU A 45 -3.32 11.19 -4.38
CA GLU A 45 -3.27 12.04 -5.57
C GLU A 45 -2.30 11.49 -6.63
N LEU A 46 -1.30 10.72 -6.23
CA LEU A 46 -0.30 10.14 -7.14
C LEU A 46 -0.75 8.83 -7.77
N VAL A 47 -1.76 8.17 -7.18
CA VAL A 47 -2.16 6.82 -7.56
C VAL A 47 -2.54 6.70 -9.03
N SER A 48 -3.22 7.71 -9.58
CA SER A 48 -3.63 7.68 -11.00
C SER A 48 -2.46 7.73 -11.98
N ASP A 49 -1.27 8.13 -11.51
CA ASP A 49 -0.08 8.29 -12.36
C ASP A 49 0.91 7.14 -12.23
N PHE A 50 0.63 6.13 -11.39
CA PHE A 50 1.61 5.07 -11.12
C PHE A 50 1.87 4.16 -12.32
N GLY A 51 0.85 3.85 -13.11
CA GLY A 51 1.02 2.97 -14.27
C GLY A 51 1.42 1.55 -13.90
N ILE A 52 1.01 1.07 -12.72
CA ILE A 52 1.25 -0.31 -12.32
C ILE A 52 0.34 -1.21 -13.14
N SER A 53 0.95 -2.15 -13.89
CA SER A 53 0.19 -3.06 -14.76
C SER A 53 -0.21 -4.34 -14.05
N ASP A 54 0.55 -4.75 -13.03
CA ASP A 54 0.23 -5.95 -12.27
C ASP A 54 0.97 -5.94 -10.93
N PHE A 55 0.48 -6.74 -10.00
CA PHE A 55 1.13 -6.95 -8.70
C PHE A 55 0.86 -8.37 -8.22
N GLU A 56 1.77 -8.88 -7.38
CA GLU A 56 1.65 -10.19 -6.76
C GLU A 56 2.14 -10.10 -5.32
N ILE A 57 1.30 -10.48 -4.38
CA ILE A 57 1.62 -10.49 -2.95
C ILE A 57 1.97 -11.92 -2.54
N THR A 58 3.13 -12.09 -1.90
CA THR A 58 3.58 -13.38 -1.36
C THR A 58 4.10 -13.20 0.05
N GLY A 59 4.13 -14.29 0.81
CA GLY A 59 4.72 -14.28 2.16
C GLY A 59 3.99 -13.38 3.15
N PHE A 60 2.68 -13.22 2.97
CA PHE A 60 1.88 -12.37 3.87
C PHE A 60 1.88 -12.93 5.29
N GLU A 61 2.22 -12.08 6.26
CA GLU A 61 2.26 -12.46 7.66
C GLU A 61 1.76 -11.31 8.54
N ILE A 62 1.10 -11.66 9.63
CA ILE A 62 0.74 -10.71 10.66
C ILE A 62 1.90 -10.65 11.65
N VAL A 63 2.51 -9.47 11.77
CA VAL A 63 3.68 -9.27 12.63
C VAL A 63 3.24 -8.99 14.07
N HIS A 64 2.16 -8.24 14.22
CA HIS A 64 1.61 -7.86 15.52
C HIS A 64 0.14 -7.54 15.35
N GLU A 65 -0.69 -7.95 16.31
CA GLU A 65 -2.10 -7.57 16.29
C GLU A 65 -2.68 -7.42 17.68
N THR A 66 -3.59 -6.47 17.79
CA THR A 66 -4.49 -6.29 18.92
C THR A 66 -5.91 -6.22 18.35
N ASP A 67 -6.91 -6.01 19.19
CA ASP A 67 -8.29 -5.83 18.73
C ASP A 67 -8.49 -4.56 17.89
N LYS A 68 -7.56 -3.61 17.96
CA LYS A 68 -7.66 -2.32 17.29
C LYS A 68 -6.53 -2.01 16.31
N THR A 69 -5.49 -2.82 16.28
CA THR A 69 -4.32 -2.56 15.42
C THR A 69 -3.80 -3.87 14.86
N VAL A 70 -3.52 -3.87 13.56
CA VAL A 70 -2.86 -5.01 12.89
C VAL A 70 -1.69 -4.47 12.09
N GLN A 71 -0.50 -5.05 12.31
CA GLN A 71 0.68 -4.76 11.53
C GLN A 71 1.06 -6.00 10.73
N VAL A 72 1.31 -5.82 9.45
CA VAL A 72 1.63 -6.92 8.52
C VAL A 72 2.93 -6.67 7.79
N HIS A 73 3.48 -7.73 7.27
CA HIS A 73 4.63 -7.71 6.37
C HIS A 73 4.37 -8.70 5.23
N TYR A 74 4.79 -8.34 4.04
CA TYR A 74 4.73 -9.24 2.89
C TYR A 74 5.75 -8.80 1.84
N ILE A 75 5.89 -9.63 0.81
CA ILE A 75 6.66 -9.30 -0.38
C ILE A 75 5.66 -8.97 -1.49
N VAL A 76 5.88 -7.89 -2.21
CA VAL A 76 5.10 -7.57 -3.40
C VAL A 76 6.05 -7.49 -4.60
N LYS A 77 5.61 -8.08 -5.70
CA LYS A 77 6.27 -7.92 -6.99
C LYS A 77 5.35 -7.10 -7.87
N THR A 78 5.88 -6.02 -8.42
CA THR A 78 5.11 -5.11 -9.27
C THR A 78 5.73 -5.02 -10.65
N THR A 79 4.88 -4.78 -11.66
CA THR A 79 5.28 -4.41 -13.00
C THR A 79 4.64 -3.08 -13.36
N ALA A 80 5.32 -2.29 -14.19
CA ALA A 80 4.84 -0.97 -14.61
C ALA A 80 4.90 -0.88 -16.12
N ASP A 81 3.86 -0.26 -16.72
CA ASP A 81 3.73 -0.16 -18.18
C ASP A 81 4.56 0.97 -18.79
N VAL A 82 4.80 2.04 -18.02
CA VAL A 82 5.43 3.25 -18.57
C VAL A 82 6.88 3.34 -18.11
N PRO A 83 7.82 3.59 -19.06
CA PRO A 83 9.25 3.67 -18.71
C PRO A 83 9.59 4.71 -17.64
N GLU A 84 8.86 5.81 -17.58
CA GLU A 84 9.07 6.86 -16.58
C GLU A 84 8.83 6.36 -15.15
N ASN A 85 8.02 5.30 -15.00
CA ASN A 85 7.68 4.72 -13.70
C ASN A 85 8.38 3.36 -13.47
N ALA A 86 9.47 3.09 -14.19
CA ALA A 86 10.20 1.84 -14.06
C ALA A 86 10.74 1.59 -12.65
N ASP A 87 10.95 2.66 -11.86
CA ASP A 87 11.35 2.57 -10.47
C ASP A 87 10.24 2.02 -9.57
N LEU A 88 8.99 2.01 -10.03
CA LEU A 88 7.87 1.39 -9.31
C LEU A 88 7.79 -0.11 -9.57
N ALA A 89 8.53 -0.62 -10.56
CA ALA A 89 8.58 -2.04 -10.86
C ALA A 89 9.68 -2.71 -10.05
N GLY A 90 9.43 -3.93 -9.61
CA GLY A 90 10.42 -4.72 -8.90
C GLY A 90 9.80 -5.53 -7.76
N THR A 91 10.66 -5.95 -6.85
CA THR A 91 10.28 -6.75 -5.69
C THR A 91 10.59 -5.97 -4.42
N PHE A 92 9.61 -5.87 -3.54
CA PHE A 92 9.73 -5.03 -2.35
C PHE A 92 9.23 -5.76 -1.11
N HIS A 93 9.88 -5.49 0.02
CA HIS A 93 9.29 -5.72 1.32
C HIS A 93 8.29 -4.62 1.59
N VAL A 94 7.12 -4.97 2.10
CA VAL A 94 6.11 -3.97 2.49
C VAL A 94 5.69 -4.25 3.92
N THR A 95 5.61 -3.19 4.72
CA THR A 95 4.98 -3.25 6.03
C THR A 95 3.85 -2.23 6.08
N SER A 96 2.74 -2.65 6.65
CA SER A 96 1.56 -1.79 6.79
C SER A 96 1.01 -1.93 8.20
N THR A 97 0.50 -0.82 8.72
CA THR A 97 -0.21 -0.80 10.00
C THR A 97 -1.63 -0.30 9.75
N TRP A 98 -2.59 -1.12 10.17
CA TRP A 98 -4.02 -0.83 10.06
C TRP A 98 -4.60 -0.59 11.43
N LYS A 99 -5.52 0.36 11.54
CA LYS A 99 -6.25 0.64 12.78
C LYS A 99 -7.75 0.54 12.56
N ASN A 100 -8.43 -0.03 13.56
CA ASN A 100 -9.88 -0.06 13.60
C ASN A 100 -10.36 1.24 14.26
N LEU A 101 -10.95 2.12 13.45
CA LEU A 101 -11.51 3.38 13.90
C LEU A 101 -13.03 3.27 13.79
N ASN A 102 -13.68 3.05 14.95
CA ASN A 102 -15.14 2.96 15.01
C ASN A 102 -15.75 1.89 14.10
N GLY A 103 -15.09 0.73 14.01
CA GLY A 103 -15.56 -0.40 13.21
C GLY A 103 -15.01 -0.44 11.80
N GLU A 104 -14.27 0.59 11.37
CA GLU A 104 -13.64 0.63 10.07
C GLU A 104 -12.13 0.49 10.19
N TRP A 105 -11.57 -0.44 9.43
CA TRP A 105 -10.12 -0.61 9.35
C TRP A 105 -9.56 0.33 8.29
N VAL A 106 -8.63 1.20 8.70
CA VAL A 106 -7.93 2.12 7.79
C VAL A 106 -6.43 1.97 7.97
N LEU A 107 -5.70 2.12 6.87
CA LEU A 107 -4.24 2.11 6.90
C LEU A 107 -3.74 3.43 7.47
N VAL A 108 -2.82 3.35 8.42
CA VAL A 108 -2.20 4.54 9.04
C VAL A 108 -0.70 4.63 8.79
N PHE A 109 -0.06 3.54 8.37
CA PHE A 109 1.36 3.53 8.03
C PHE A 109 1.62 2.49 6.95
N ASN A 110 2.46 2.87 5.97
CA ASN A 110 2.91 1.95 4.92
C ASN A 110 4.34 2.32 4.55
N MET A 111 5.18 1.32 4.43
CA MET A 111 6.56 1.52 4.05
C MET A 111 7.00 0.37 3.16
N ASP A 112 7.77 0.69 2.11
CA ASP A 112 8.38 -0.34 1.29
C ASP A 112 9.90 -0.21 1.27
N SER A 113 10.55 -1.33 0.94
CA SER A 113 11.99 -1.39 0.79
C SER A 113 12.31 -2.42 -0.29
N ARG A 114 13.12 -2.04 -1.26
CA ARG A 114 13.47 -2.94 -2.35
C ARG A 114 14.24 -4.16 -1.83
N VAL A 115 13.86 -5.33 -2.30
CA VAL A 115 14.59 -6.58 -2.00
C VAL A 115 15.90 -6.56 -2.76
N LEU A 116 16.97 -6.84 -2.04
CA LEU A 116 18.32 -6.87 -2.62
C LEU A 116 18.64 -8.22 -3.25
#